data_fd4ce08becc4037854dc2b7a151abe5b
#
_entry.id   fd4ce08becc4037854dc2b7a151abe5b
#
_cell.length_a   1.000
_cell.length_b   1.000
_cell.length_c   1.000
_cell.angle_alpha   90.00
_cell.angle_beta   90.00
_cell.angle_gamma   90.00
#
_symmetry.space_group_name_H-M   'P 1'
#
loop_
_entity.id
_entity.type
_entity.pdbx_description
1 polymer ?
#
loop_
_entity_poly.entity_id
_entity_poly.type
_entity_poly.pdbx_seq_one_letter_code
_entity_poly.pdbx_strand_id
1 'polypeptide(L)'
;MATNLQFIKSETVTSGSSNFSVTNIFSAEYDVYYISLDAGQSGIAASDINARLLDSSSAEISNSNYDYANLRHTLGGSTTSEEKATGGDKFAKFIGLAARTQANAGNGGSVYIYNPFSSSSYTFVNGNSIDSLGAYGSRYIGVLKET
;
A
#
# COMPACT_ATOMS: atom_id res chain seq x y z
N MET A 1 28.35 -7.91 -8.53
CA MET A 1 26.98 -7.79 -9.09
C MET A 1 26.43 -6.48 -8.59
N ALA A 2 26.13 -5.55 -9.47
CA ALA A 2 25.45 -4.32 -9.09
C ALA A 2 24.00 -4.68 -8.71
N THR A 3 23.58 -4.28 -7.54
CA THR A 3 22.16 -4.33 -7.16
C THR A 3 21.46 -3.23 -7.95
N ASN A 4 20.55 -3.61 -8.84
CA ASN A 4 19.82 -2.66 -9.69
C ASN A 4 18.69 -1.91 -8.94
N LEU A 5 18.79 -1.79 -7.63
CA LEU A 5 17.85 -0.98 -6.84
C LEU A 5 18.42 0.42 -6.68
N GLN A 6 17.69 1.40 -7.20
CA GLN A 6 18.00 2.82 -7.03
C GLN A 6 17.07 3.40 -5.95
N PHE A 7 17.66 4.08 -4.97
CA PHE A 7 16.89 4.84 -4.00
C PHE A 7 16.32 6.10 -4.67
N ILE A 8 15.01 6.27 -4.58
CA ILE A 8 14.32 7.42 -5.18
C ILE A 8 13.98 8.44 -4.11
N LYS A 9 13.27 8.04 -3.06
CA LYS A 9 12.76 8.97 -2.06
C LYS A 9 12.41 8.28 -0.74
N SER A 10 12.50 9.01 0.37
CA SER A 10 11.86 8.66 1.63
C SER A 10 11.09 9.84 2.18
N GLU A 11 9.98 9.55 2.84
CA GLU A 11 9.15 10.53 3.53
C GLU A 11 8.84 10.04 4.94
N THR A 12 8.82 10.96 5.89
CA THR A 12 8.41 10.67 7.26
C THR A 12 7.14 11.44 7.57
N VAL A 13 6.10 10.73 7.94
CA VAL A 13 4.83 11.32 8.35
C VAL A 13 4.88 11.57 9.84
N THR A 14 4.76 12.83 10.23
CA THR A 14 4.68 13.22 11.64
C THR A 14 3.28 13.02 12.20
N SER A 15 3.16 12.92 13.52
CA SER A 15 1.89 12.67 14.22
C SER A 15 0.79 13.68 13.85
N GLY A 16 -0.44 13.18 13.74
CA GLY A 16 -1.63 14.00 13.52
C GLY A 16 -2.11 14.09 12.08
N SER A 17 -1.40 13.50 11.12
CA SER A 17 -1.87 13.44 9.73
C SER A 17 -2.79 12.24 9.49
N SER A 18 -3.97 12.50 8.92
CA SER A 18 -4.88 11.45 8.48
C SER A 18 -4.56 10.92 7.07
N ASN A 19 -3.84 11.69 6.30
CA ASN A 19 -3.39 11.35 4.95
C ASN A 19 -2.08 12.07 4.63
N PHE A 20 -1.32 11.54 3.70
CA PHE A 20 -0.11 12.16 3.15
C PHE A 20 0.04 11.77 1.68
N SER A 21 0.75 12.58 0.94
CA SER A 21 1.05 12.32 -0.48
C SER A 21 2.54 12.29 -0.70
N VAL A 22 2.99 11.32 -1.50
CA VAL A 22 4.37 11.22 -1.97
C VAL A 22 4.35 11.47 -3.49
N THR A 23 4.95 12.57 -3.91
CA THR A 23 4.95 13.01 -5.31
C THR A 23 6.32 12.85 -5.94
N ASN A 24 6.36 12.87 -7.28
CA ASN A 24 7.60 12.80 -8.07
C ASN A 24 8.43 11.53 -7.81
N ILE A 25 7.75 10.38 -7.67
CA ILE A 25 8.39 9.08 -7.44
C ILE A 25 8.37 8.18 -8.67
N PHE A 26 7.41 8.35 -9.58
CA PHE A 26 7.30 7.54 -10.78
C PHE A 26 7.84 8.31 -12.00
N SER A 27 8.49 7.59 -12.89
CA SER A 27 9.03 8.13 -14.14
C SER A 27 8.99 7.06 -15.23
N ALA A 28 9.23 7.43 -16.48
CA ALA A 28 9.35 6.50 -17.60
C ALA A 28 10.66 5.67 -17.58
N GLU A 29 11.52 5.90 -16.59
CA GLU A 29 12.81 5.20 -16.48
C GLU A 29 12.68 3.78 -15.93
N TYR A 30 11.66 3.54 -15.10
CA TYR A 30 11.46 2.25 -14.43
C TYR A 30 10.02 1.75 -14.56
N ASP A 31 9.90 0.46 -14.84
CA ASP A 31 8.61 -0.23 -14.89
C ASP A 31 8.19 -0.79 -13.53
N VAL A 32 9.13 -0.94 -12.59
CA VAL A 32 8.88 -1.56 -11.28
C VAL A 32 9.42 -0.71 -10.16
N TYR A 33 8.56 -0.44 -9.19
CA TYR A 33 8.89 0.32 -7.98
C TYR A 33 8.65 -0.54 -6.74
N TYR A 34 9.54 -0.42 -5.78
CA TYR A 34 9.42 -1.06 -4.48
C TYR A 34 9.20 0.00 -3.41
N ILE A 35 8.13 -0.15 -2.64
CA ILE A 35 7.82 0.72 -1.51
C ILE A 35 7.94 -0.12 -0.24
N SER A 36 8.78 0.34 0.70
CA SER A 36 8.82 -0.18 2.05
C SER A 36 8.16 0.83 2.98
N LEU A 37 7.27 0.35 3.82
CA LEU A 37 6.57 1.15 4.80
C LEU A 37 6.87 0.62 6.20
N ASP A 38 7.40 1.48 7.04
CA ASP A 38 7.44 1.31 8.48
C ASP A 38 6.36 2.23 9.05
N ALA A 39 5.23 1.66 9.37
CA ALA A 39 4.12 2.44 9.90
C ALA A 39 4.14 2.39 11.42
N GLY A 40 4.28 3.55 12.00
CA GLY A 40 4.15 3.76 13.43
C GLY A 40 2.73 3.49 13.95
N GLN A 41 2.44 4.00 15.12
CA GLN A 41 1.14 3.85 15.74
C GLN A 41 0.08 4.75 15.09
N SER A 42 -1.13 4.25 14.94
CA SER A 42 -2.30 5.08 14.68
C SER A 42 -2.87 5.64 15.99
N GLY A 43 -3.30 6.89 15.98
CA GLY A 43 -4.06 7.49 17.07
C GLY A 43 -5.47 6.91 17.25
N ILE A 44 -5.91 6.05 16.32
CA ILE A 44 -7.23 5.43 16.30
C ILE A 44 -7.05 3.91 16.31
N ALA A 45 -7.82 3.21 17.15
CA ALA A 45 -7.79 1.75 17.19
C ALA A 45 -8.25 1.16 15.85
N ALA A 46 -7.43 0.26 15.29
CA ALA A 46 -7.74 -0.53 14.09
C ALA A 46 -8.05 0.28 12.83
N SER A 47 -7.08 1.04 12.31
CA SER A 47 -7.19 1.67 10.99
C SER A 47 -6.28 1.01 9.96
N ASP A 48 -6.80 0.85 8.76
CA ASP A 48 -6.07 0.35 7.61
C ASP A 48 -5.45 1.52 6.82
N ILE A 49 -4.31 1.29 6.20
CA ILE A 49 -3.73 2.23 5.26
C ILE A 49 -4.33 1.95 3.88
N ASN A 50 -5.01 2.94 3.35
CA ASN A 50 -5.51 2.94 1.99
C ASN A 50 -4.56 3.73 1.08
N ALA A 51 -4.54 3.42 -0.22
CA ALA A 51 -3.74 4.16 -1.18
C ALA A 51 -4.56 4.55 -2.41
N ARG A 52 -4.24 5.72 -2.95
CA ARG A 52 -4.61 6.16 -4.29
C ARG A 52 -3.36 6.54 -5.05
N LEU A 53 -3.36 6.33 -6.34
CA LEU A 53 -2.35 6.90 -7.20
C LEU A 53 -2.76 8.33 -7.58
N LEU A 54 -1.76 9.13 -7.90
CA LEU A 54 -1.96 10.49 -8.40
C LEU A 54 -1.72 10.48 -9.91
N ASP A 55 -2.52 11.25 -10.63
CA ASP A 55 -2.30 11.49 -12.04
C ASP A 55 -1.14 12.47 -12.30
N SER A 56 -0.88 12.78 -13.56
CA SER A 56 0.20 13.71 -13.97
C SER A 56 -0.01 15.15 -13.48
N SER A 57 -1.21 15.51 -13.07
CA SER A 57 -1.53 16.82 -12.48
C SER A 57 -1.43 16.81 -10.95
N SER A 58 -1.02 15.70 -10.35
CA SER A 58 -1.00 15.44 -8.91
C SER A 58 -2.40 15.39 -8.26
N ALA A 59 -3.44 15.15 -9.03
CA ALA A 59 -4.77 14.89 -8.53
C ALA A 59 -4.96 13.41 -8.19
N GLU A 60 -5.74 13.12 -7.15
CA GLU A 60 -6.04 11.74 -6.77
C GLU A 60 -6.92 11.08 -7.84
N ILE A 61 -6.49 9.91 -8.31
CA ILE A 61 -7.33 9.04 -9.13
C ILE A 61 -8.35 8.40 -8.19
N SER A 62 -9.60 8.84 -8.26
CA SER A 62 -10.69 8.43 -7.36
C SER A 62 -11.89 7.81 -8.07
N ASN A 63 -11.73 7.47 -9.35
CA ASN A 63 -12.75 6.79 -10.13
C ASN A 63 -12.84 5.30 -9.77
N SER A 64 -13.91 4.64 -10.22
CA SER A 64 -14.20 3.24 -9.91
C SER A 64 -13.33 2.24 -10.70
N ASN A 65 -12.01 2.47 -10.74
CA ASN A 65 -11.06 1.69 -11.55
C ASN A 65 -10.12 0.79 -10.73
N TYR A 66 -10.25 0.79 -9.40
CA TYR A 66 -9.42 -0.04 -8.53
C TYR A 66 -10.08 -1.38 -8.26
N ASP A 67 -9.37 -2.46 -8.61
CA ASP A 67 -9.70 -3.80 -8.15
C ASP A 67 -8.60 -4.30 -7.21
N TYR A 68 -8.96 -4.98 -6.15
CA TYR A 68 -7.98 -5.59 -5.24
C TYR A 68 -8.50 -6.86 -4.58
N ALA A 69 -7.55 -7.67 -4.11
CA ALA A 69 -7.79 -8.77 -3.20
C ALA A 69 -6.72 -8.79 -2.09
N ASN A 70 -7.14 -9.04 -0.88
CA ASN A 70 -6.30 -9.16 0.29
C ASN A 70 -6.59 -10.49 0.99
N LEU A 71 -5.55 -11.31 1.18
CA LEU A 71 -5.60 -12.52 1.97
C LEU A 71 -4.93 -12.24 3.31
N ARG A 72 -5.70 -12.32 4.39
CA ARG A 72 -5.25 -12.07 5.76
C ARG A 72 -5.18 -13.38 6.53
N HIS A 73 -4.05 -13.61 7.18
CA HIS A 73 -3.82 -14.74 8.09
C HIS A 73 -3.75 -14.24 9.53
N THR A 74 -4.46 -14.90 10.42
CA THR A 74 -4.34 -14.64 11.86
C THR A 74 -3.13 -15.40 12.40
N LEU A 75 -2.16 -14.67 12.92
CA LEU A 75 -1.00 -15.23 13.60
C LEU A 75 -1.43 -15.69 15.00
N GLY A 76 -1.22 -16.97 15.32
CA GLY A 76 -1.69 -17.55 16.58
C GLY A 76 -3.12 -18.08 16.57
N GLY A 77 -3.78 -18.07 15.41
CA GLY A 77 -5.09 -18.67 15.17
C GLY A 77 -5.13 -19.46 13.88
N SER A 78 -6.22 -20.17 13.65
CA SER A 78 -6.43 -20.95 12.42
C SER A 78 -7.29 -20.23 11.38
N THR A 79 -7.53 -18.94 11.55
CA THR A 79 -8.47 -18.20 10.69
C THR A 79 -7.73 -17.48 9.57
N THR A 80 -8.22 -17.68 8.36
CA THR A 80 -7.86 -16.93 7.16
C THR A 80 -9.09 -16.19 6.70
N SER A 81 -8.94 -14.91 6.36
CA SER A 81 -10.03 -14.12 5.79
C SER A 81 -9.60 -13.51 4.47
N GLU A 82 -10.55 -13.43 3.55
CA GLU A 82 -10.39 -12.76 2.28
C GLU A 82 -11.20 -11.48 2.25
N GLU A 83 -10.64 -10.46 1.62
CA GLU A 83 -11.33 -9.23 1.29
C GLU A 83 -10.98 -8.84 -0.13
N LYS A 84 -11.99 -8.48 -0.90
CA LYS A 84 -11.81 -8.09 -2.30
C LYS A 84 -12.85 -7.05 -2.68
N ALA A 85 -12.51 -6.23 -3.64
CA ALA A 85 -13.43 -5.32 -4.31
C ALA A 85 -13.08 -5.18 -5.78
N THR A 86 -14.09 -4.86 -6.57
CA THR A 86 -13.97 -4.48 -7.97
C THR A 86 -14.62 -3.13 -8.15
N GLY A 87 -14.01 -2.25 -8.98
CA GLY A 87 -14.54 -0.91 -9.22
C GLY A 87 -14.52 -0.02 -7.97
N GLY A 88 -13.52 -0.17 -7.10
CA GLY A 88 -13.31 0.70 -5.96
C GLY A 88 -12.70 2.05 -6.35
N ASP A 89 -12.79 3.02 -5.45
CA ASP A 89 -12.21 4.37 -5.60
C ASP A 89 -10.75 4.46 -5.09
N LYS A 90 -10.21 3.36 -4.57
CA LYS A 90 -8.88 3.26 -3.97
C LYS A 90 -8.46 1.80 -3.80
N PHE A 91 -7.18 1.56 -3.58
CA PHE A 91 -6.68 0.34 -2.99
C PHE A 91 -6.98 0.37 -1.48
N ALA A 92 -8.09 -0.21 -1.06
CA ALA A 92 -8.39 -0.31 0.34
C ALA A 92 -7.49 -1.37 1.00
N LYS A 93 -7.06 -1.12 2.24
CA LYS A 93 -6.14 -1.99 2.98
C LYS A 93 -4.87 -2.31 2.20
N PHE A 94 -4.37 -1.33 1.46
CA PHE A 94 -3.22 -1.39 0.57
C PHE A 94 -1.97 -1.98 1.25
N ILE A 95 -1.78 -1.61 2.49
CA ILE A 95 -0.93 -2.31 3.43
C ILE A 95 -1.87 -2.64 4.58
N GLY A 96 -2.26 -3.89 4.71
CA GLY A 96 -3.26 -4.36 5.67
C GLY A 96 -2.77 -4.25 7.11
N LEU A 97 -2.47 -3.04 7.50
CA LEU A 97 -1.99 -2.70 8.81
C LEU A 97 -3.18 -2.28 9.64
N ALA A 98 -3.59 -3.12 10.54
CA ALA A 98 -4.33 -2.63 11.68
C ALA A 98 -3.37 -1.78 12.52
N ALA A 99 -3.23 -0.52 12.17
CA ALA A 99 -2.50 0.41 13.00
C ALA A 99 -3.25 0.49 14.35
N ARG A 100 -2.57 0.18 15.44
CA ARG A 100 -3.19 0.13 16.77
C ARG A 100 -2.55 1.14 17.70
N THR A 101 -3.36 1.60 18.67
CA THR A 101 -2.96 2.60 19.67
C THR A 101 -2.03 2.07 20.78
N GLN A 102 -1.63 0.80 20.74
CA GLN A 102 -0.81 0.22 21.82
C GLN A 102 0.67 0.59 21.66
N ALA A 103 1.26 1.00 22.75
CA ALA A 103 2.71 1.15 22.86
C ALA A 103 3.39 -0.17 22.43
N ASN A 104 4.44 -0.08 21.62
CA ASN A 104 5.17 -1.20 21.03
C ASN A 104 4.45 -1.92 19.85
N ALA A 105 3.34 -1.38 19.34
CA ALA A 105 2.78 -1.84 18.09
C ALA A 105 3.55 -1.19 16.94
N GLY A 106 4.44 -1.90 16.28
CA GLY A 106 5.02 -1.53 14.99
C GLY A 106 4.33 -2.33 13.89
N ASN A 107 4.09 -1.72 12.76
CA ASN A 107 3.52 -2.36 11.60
C ASN A 107 4.48 -2.14 10.43
N GLY A 108 4.68 -3.14 9.63
CA GLY A 108 5.55 -3.03 8.47
C GLY A 108 4.94 -3.69 7.25
N GLY A 109 5.32 -3.19 6.10
CA GLY A 109 4.88 -3.77 4.85
C GLY A 109 5.73 -3.35 3.68
N SER A 110 5.57 -4.07 2.60
CA SER A 110 6.21 -3.74 1.34
C SER A 110 5.29 -4.02 0.17
N VAL A 111 5.39 -3.19 -0.84
CA VAL A 111 4.59 -3.28 -2.05
C VAL A 111 5.48 -3.08 -3.26
N TYR A 112 5.30 -3.92 -4.26
CA TYR A 112 5.76 -3.68 -5.63
C TYR A 112 4.65 -3.03 -6.43
N ILE A 113 4.99 -2.00 -7.17
CA ILE A 113 4.10 -1.32 -8.12
C ILE A 113 4.71 -1.48 -9.50
N TYR A 114 3.92 -1.95 -10.43
CA TYR A 114 4.32 -2.25 -11.82
C TYR A 114 3.62 -1.29 -12.77
N ASN A 115 4.36 -0.76 -13.72
CA ASN A 115 3.89 0.13 -14.79
C ASN A 115 3.14 1.40 -14.31
N PRO A 116 3.55 2.07 -13.22
CA PRO A 116 2.78 3.22 -12.70
C PRO A 116 2.84 4.46 -13.60
N PHE A 117 3.73 4.48 -14.59
CA PHE A 117 3.92 5.59 -15.52
C PHE A 117 3.57 5.22 -16.97
N SER A 118 2.98 4.05 -17.18
CA SER A 118 2.62 3.58 -18.53
C SER A 118 1.31 4.21 -19.00
N SER A 119 1.31 4.75 -20.22
CA SER A 119 0.09 5.22 -20.90
C SER A 119 -0.62 4.11 -21.72
N SER A 120 -0.12 2.89 -21.68
CA SER A 120 -0.63 1.77 -22.48
C SER A 120 -0.90 0.49 -21.68
N SER A 121 -0.57 0.50 -20.40
CA SER A 121 -0.73 -0.65 -19.51
C SER A 121 -1.36 -0.22 -18.20
N TYR A 122 -2.17 -1.08 -17.60
CA TYR A 122 -2.67 -0.88 -16.25
C TYR A 122 -1.54 -0.92 -15.22
N THR A 123 -1.73 -0.22 -14.11
CA THR A 123 -0.84 -0.31 -12.95
C THR A 123 -1.24 -1.50 -12.08
N PHE A 124 -0.29 -2.38 -11.78
CA PHE A 124 -0.50 -3.50 -10.87
C PHE A 124 0.25 -3.30 -9.57
N VAL A 125 -0.29 -3.85 -8.49
CA VAL A 125 0.34 -3.84 -7.18
C VAL A 125 0.37 -5.23 -6.57
N ASN A 126 1.45 -5.54 -5.84
CA ASN A 126 1.60 -6.79 -5.10
C ASN A 126 2.41 -6.50 -3.83
N GLY A 127 1.89 -6.89 -2.68
CA GLY A 127 2.54 -6.59 -1.41
C GLY A 127 2.25 -7.56 -0.30
N ASN A 128 3.01 -7.38 0.78
CA ASN A 128 2.83 -8.10 2.02
C ASN A 128 2.93 -7.13 3.19
N SER A 129 2.24 -7.44 4.27
CA SER A 129 2.32 -6.67 5.50
C SER A 129 2.21 -7.56 6.73
N ILE A 130 2.70 -7.05 7.84
CA ILE A 130 2.61 -7.68 9.14
C ILE A 130 2.17 -6.66 10.19
N ASP A 131 1.28 -7.08 11.06
CA ASP A 131 0.84 -6.33 12.24
C ASP A 131 1.62 -6.86 13.45
N SER A 132 2.27 -5.97 14.17
CA SER A 132 3.16 -6.31 15.28
C SER A 132 2.46 -6.78 16.56
N LEU A 133 1.17 -6.60 16.67
CA LEU A 133 0.44 -7.23 17.78
C LEU A 133 0.26 -8.74 17.57
N GLY A 134 0.97 -9.28 16.58
CA GLY A 134 0.96 -10.70 16.29
C GLY A 134 -0.41 -11.19 15.82
N ALA A 135 -1.28 -10.26 15.43
CA ALA A 135 -2.62 -10.64 15.07
C ALA A 135 -2.72 -11.08 13.61
N TYR A 136 -2.02 -10.40 12.70
CA TYR A 136 -2.24 -10.64 11.27
C TYR A 136 -1.00 -10.47 10.41
N GLY A 137 -0.85 -11.37 9.44
CA GLY A 137 -0.06 -11.15 8.24
C GLY A 137 -1.00 -11.07 7.04
N SER A 138 -0.69 -10.26 6.03
CA SER A 138 -1.51 -10.18 4.84
C SER A 138 -0.72 -10.17 3.55
N ARG A 139 -1.33 -10.71 2.50
CA ARG A 139 -0.86 -10.64 1.13
C ARG A 139 -1.87 -9.88 0.29
N TYR A 140 -1.40 -8.93 -0.47
CA TYR A 140 -2.20 -7.99 -1.24
C TYR A 140 -1.85 -8.07 -2.72
N ILE A 141 -2.87 -8.02 -3.56
CA ILE A 141 -2.75 -7.82 -5.01
C ILE A 141 -3.80 -6.81 -5.44
N GLY A 142 -3.50 -6.02 -6.46
CA GLY A 142 -4.47 -5.07 -7.01
C GLY A 142 -4.10 -4.57 -8.38
N VAL A 143 -5.06 -3.93 -9.02
CA VAL A 143 -4.89 -3.27 -10.31
C VAL A 143 -5.67 -1.96 -10.35
N LEU A 144 -5.04 -0.91 -10.87
CA LEU A 144 -5.69 0.30 -11.33
C LEU A 144 -5.86 0.20 -12.84
N LYS A 145 -7.11 0.19 -13.30
CA LYS A 145 -7.51 0.05 -14.70
C LYS A 145 -7.62 1.40 -15.41
N GLU A 146 -6.59 2.24 -15.21
CA GLU A 146 -6.44 3.53 -15.85
C GLU A 146 -5.02 3.64 -16.41
N THR A 147 -4.87 4.29 -17.56
CA THR A 147 -3.58 4.49 -18.26
C THR A 147 -3.26 5.96 -18.43
#